data_58b5f1fdb645bc5b9263a50e5a957078
#
_entry.id   58b5f1fdb645bc5b9263a50e5a957078
#
_cell.length_a   1.000
_cell.length_b   1.000
_cell.length_c   1.000
_cell.angle_alpha   90.00
_cell.angle_beta   90.00
_cell.angle_gamma   90.00
#
_symmetry.space_group_name_H-M   'P 1'
#
loop_
_entity.id
_entity.type
_entity.pdbx_description
1 polymer ?
#
loop_
_entity_poly.entity_id
_entity_poly.type
_entity_poly.pdbx_seq_one_letter_code
_entity_poly.pdbx_strand_id
1 'polypeptide(L)'
;PTSAWKLDNGRNIFPDELRVSIKRIHLEGTGFKQICTESNDDEKKIKQNIIDMVIRRGKLHNPVTDTGGLVMGMVEEIGAEYDNREGLKTGDLIICNASAASIPLYIEEITGVNKAFNQLEAKGYAIIHSLIPIVKAPKDVPVDMLMFTFDQSGTLYRLHKLAEGKKKFLIVGNSMLTNLLYGYVIRDTAGENCEITCLLDKKTNLRLAGKGMDSLMEKVFDEVNFLECVERLGGESLFDLSVNCAEIPGAETVNILATKPGGTVLFANLINNLNIALYITESISKNLEVRGAEGYLEEYDNFDIDIVRKIA
;
A
#
# COMPACT_ATOMS: atom_id res chain seq x y z
N PRO A 1 -16.80 -11.48 1.92
CA PRO A 1 -16.56 -10.55 3.01
C PRO A 1 -15.27 -10.86 3.75
N THR A 2 -14.49 -9.85 4.07
CA THR A 2 -13.20 -9.99 4.77
C THR A 2 -13.34 -10.70 6.11
N SER A 3 -14.41 -10.44 6.86
CA SER A 3 -14.68 -11.04 8.19
C SER A 3 -14.97 -12.55 8.18
N ALA A 4 -15.37 -13.11 7.05
CA ALA A 4 -15.58 -14.56 6.98
C ALA A 4 -14.25 -15.30 7.14
N TRP A 5 -14.23 -16.33 8.01
CA TRP A 5 -13.02 -17.14 8.20
C TRP A 5 -12.60 -17.84 6.90
N LYS A 6 -13.56 -18.39 6.18
CA LYS A 6 -13.34 -19.13 4.93
C LYS A 6 -14.37 -18.70 3.89
N LEU A 7 -13.94 -18.62 2.63
CA LEU A 7 -14.80 -18.48 1.46
C LEU A 7 -14.87 -19.82 0.72
N ASP A 8 -16.02 -20.10 0.11
CA ASP A 8 -16.12 -21.15 -0.89
C ASP A 8 -15.39 -20.69 -2.15
N ASN A 9 -14.35 -21.41 -2.51
CA ASN A 9 -13.56 -21.16 -3.70
C ASN A 9 -13.70 -22.28 -4.74
N GLY A 10 -14.86 -22.94 -4.80
CA GLY A 10 -15.21 -23.85 -5.88
C GLY A 10 -15.10 -23.15 -7.24
N ARG A 11 -14.74 -23.92 -8.30
CA ARG A 11 -14.43 -23.35 -9.62
C ARG A 11 -15.65 -22.78 -10.37
N ASN A 12 -16.84 -23.27 -10.05
CA ASN A 12 -18.08 -22.83 -10.70
C ASN A 12 -18.46 -21.44 -10.25
N ILE A 13 -18.89 -20.60 -11.19
CA ILE A 13 -19.36 -19.24 -10.90
C ILE A 13 -20.87 -19.18 -10.82
N PHE A 14 -21.38 -18.24 -10.05
CA PHE A 14 -22.78 -17.83 -10.09
C PHE A 14 -23.05 -16.87 -11.26
N PRO A 15 -24.33 -16.65 -11.65
CA PRO A 15 -24.66 -15.81 -12.79
C PRO A 15 -24.12 -14.38 -12.71
N ASP A 16 -23.95 -13.82 -11.52
CA ASP A 16 -23.48 -12.47 -11.23
C ASP A 16 -21.96 -12.40 -10.90
N GLU A 17 -21.22 -13.47 -11.20
CA GLU A 17 -19.79 -13.57 -10.97
C GLU A 17 -19.02 -13.70 -12.29
N LEU A 18 -17.73 -13.39 -12.23
CA LEU A 18 -16.77 -13.73 -13.27
C LEU A 18 -15.61 -14.54 -12.68
N ARG A 19 -14.98 -15.37 -13.50
CA ARG A 19 -13.76 -16.07 -13.14
C ARG A 19 -12.57 -15.56 -13.93
N VAL A 20 -11.46 -15.36 -13.23
CA VAL A 20 -10.17 -14.98 -13.85
C VAL A 20 -9.12 -16.04 -13.61
N SER A 21 -8.29 -16.28 -14.63
CA SER A 21 -7.04 -17.02 -14.50
C SER A 21 -5.98 -16.10 -13.92
N ILE A 22 -5.50 -16.41 -12.74
CA ILE A 22 -4.51 -15.60 -12.03
C ILE A 22 -3.21 -15.54 -12.83
N LYS A 23 -2.62 -14.36 -12.89
CA LYS A 23 -1.28 -14.10 -13.44
C LYS A 23 -0.36 -13.58 -12.34
N ARG A 24 -0.87 -12.70 -11.50
CA ARG A 24 -0.11 -12.05 -10.45
C ARG A 24 -0.97 -11.76 -9.23
N ILE A 25 -0.35 -11.82 -8.07
CA ILE A 25 -0.93 -11.43 -6.79
C ILE A 25 0.02 -10.42 -6.16
N HIS A 26 -0.46 -9.27 -5.75
CA HIS A 26 0.24 -8.36 -4.87
C HIS A 26 -0.21 -8.62 -3.44
N LEU A 27 0.73 -8.69 -2.50
CA LEU A 27 0.43 -8.77 -1.08
C LEU A 27 0.66 -7.41 -0.43
N GLU A 28 -0.21 -7.07 0.48
CA GLU A 28 0.00 -5.88 1.30
C GLU A 28 1.34 -5.99 2.06
N GLY A 29 2.05 -4.85 2.18
CA GLY A 29 3.45 -4.82 2.62
C GLY A 29 3.71 -5.41 4.00
N THR A 30 2.85 -5.10 4.99
CA THR A 30 2.96 -5.63 6.36
C THR A 30 2.80 -7.15 6.39
N GLY A 31 1.79 -7.64 5.67
CA GLY A 31 1.52 -9.07 5.57
C GLY A 31 2.63 -9.84 4.87
N PHE A 32 3.17 -9.30 3.77
CA PHE A 32 4.27 -9.93 3.05
C PHE A 32 5.56 -9.97 3.88
N LYS A 33 5.90 -8.88 4.55
CA LYS A 33 7.06 -8.78 5.44
C LYS A 33 6.97 -9.78 6.60
N GLN A 34 5.80 -9.95 7.19
CA GLN A 34 5.55 -10.91 8.24
C GLN A 34 5.79 -12.35 7.73
N ILE A 35 5.24 -12.71 6.56
CA ILE A 35 5.44 -14.03 5.92
C ILE A 35 6.93 -14.26 5.61
N CYS A 36 7.64 -13.29 5.06
CA CYS A 36 9.08 -13.37 4.79
C CYS A 36 9.87 -13.63 6.07
N THR A 37 9.56 -12.91 7.15
CA THR A 37 10.22 -13.07 8.45
C THR A 37 10.01 -14.47 9.03
N GLU A 38 8.78 -14.98 9.07
CA GLU A 38 8.48 -16.33 9.55
C GLU A 38 9.11 -17.43 8.69
N SER A 39 9.30 -17.15 7.41
CA SER A 39 9.94 -18.06 6.47
C SER A 39 11.45 -17.98 6.49
N ASN A 40 12.07 -17.11 7.30
CA ASN A 40 13.51 -16.80 7.26
C ASN A 40 13.97 -16.42 5.84
N ASP A 41 13.16 -15.67 5.11
CA ASP A 41 13.37 -15.27 3.71
C ASP A 41 13.57 -16.43 2.70
N ASP A 42 13.27 -17.65 3.09
CA ASP A 42 13.30 -18.82 2.20
C ASP A 42 12.11 -18.78 1.24
N GLU A 43 12.40 -18.62 -0.05
CA GLU A 43 11.37 -18.49 -1.08
C GLU A 43 10.42 -19.70 -1.15
N LYS A 44 10.92 -20.92 -0.93
CA LYS A 44 10.08 -22.11 -0.95
C LYS A 44 9.08 -22.11 0.20
N LYS A 45 9.53 -21.68 1.39
CA LYS A 45 8.65 -21.57 2.56
C LYS A 45 7.66 -20.43 2.40
N ILE A 46 8.07 -19.29 1.84
CA ILE A 46 7.17 -18.18 1.51
C ILE A 46 6.03 -18.68 0.61
N LYS A 47 6.36 -19.35 -0.50
CA LYS A 47 5.38 -19.92 -1.45
C LYS A 47 4.44 -20.89 -0.74
N GLN A 48 4.98 -21.81 0.07
CA GLN A 48 4.19 -22.81 0.77
C GLN A 48 3.25 -22.19 1.79
N ASN A 49 3.72 -21.25 2.61
CA ASN A 49 2.91 -20.55 3.61
C ASN A 49 1.71 -19.84 2.98
N ILE A 50 1.91 -19.19 1.82
CA ILE A 50 0.84 -18.51 1.09
C ILE A 50 -0.16 -19.50 0.51
N ILE A 51 0.31 -20.59 -0.12
CA ILE A 51 -0.57 -21.64 -0.66
C ILE A 51 -1.39 -22.27 0.47
N ASP A 52 -0.77 -22.61 1.59
CA ASP A 52 -1.45 -23.22 2.75
C ASP A 52 -2.51 -22.28 3.35
N MET A 53 -2.22 -20.98 3.38
CA MET A 53 -3.17 -19.96 3.81
C MET A 53 -4.41 -19.97 2.91
N VAL A 54 -4.23 -19.97 1.60
CA VAL A 54 -5.32 -19.96 0.62
C VAL A 54 -6.11 -21.29 0.67
N ILE A 55 -5.44 -22.42 0.77
CA ILE A 55 -6.11 -23.75 0.91
C ILE A 55 -7.02 -23.77 2.14
N ARG A 56 -6.53 -23.27 3.27
CA ARG A 56 -7.30 -23.26 4.53
C ARG A 56 -8.49 -22.32 4.50
N ARG A 57 -8.34 -21.16 3.82
CA ARG A 57 -9.29 -20.05 3.92
C ARG A 57 -10.13 -19.81 2.67
N GLY A 58 -9.79 -20.42 1.54
CA GLY A 58 -10.43 -20.17 0.24
C GLY A 58 -10.24 -18.72 -0.26
N LYS A 59 -9.30 -17.98 0.34
CA LYS A 59 -8.99 -16.58 0.07
C LYS A 59 -7.58 -16.25 0.55
N LEU A 60 -6.99 -15.18 0.05
CA LEU A 60 -5.73 -14.67 0.58
C LEU A 60 -6.01 -13.67 1.71
N HIS A 61 -5.87 -14.12 2.94
CA HIS A 61 -6.03 -13.30 4.12
C HIS A 61 -5.06 -13.74 5.21
N ASN A 62 -4.09 -12.90 5.50
CA ASN A 62 -3.11 -13.14 6.57
C ASN A 62 -3.78 -12.90 7.94
N PRO A 63 -3.97 -13.93 8.77
CA PRO A 63 -4.65 -13.79 10.05
C PRO A 63 -3.82 -13.09 11.12
N VAL A 64 -2.51 -12.91 10.90
CA VAL A 64 -1.60 -12.25 11.86
C VAL A 64 -1.67 -10.74 11.70
N THR A 65 -1.73 -10.27 10.46
CA THR A 65 -1.73 -8.83 10.14
C THR A 65 -3.09 -8.30 9.72
N ASP A 66 -4.08 -9.18 9.57
CA ASP A 66 -5.43 -8.89 9.05
C ASP A 66 -5.43 -8.27 7.64
N THR A 67 -4.44 -8.65 6.82
CA THR A 67 -4.21 -8.07 5.49
C THR A 67 -4.47 -9.08 4.37
N GLY A 68 -4.67 -8.57 3.16
CA GLY A 68 -4.84 -9.35 1.93
C GLY A 68 -3.87 -8.91 0.85
N GLY A 69 -4.37 -8.22 -0.15
CA GLY A 69 -3.63 -7.74 -1.32
C GLY A 69 -4.54 -7.62 -2.53
N LEU A 70 -3.97 -7.62 -3.72
CA LEU A 70 -4.67 -7.46 -4.99
C LEU A 70 -4.44 -8.67 -5.90
N VAL A 71 -5.40 -8.93 -6.78
CA VAL A 71 -5.30 -10.03 -7.78
C VAL A 71 -5.35 -9.43 -9.18
N MET A 72 -4.42 -9.86 -10.04
CA MET A 72 -4.44 -9.62 -11.47
C MET A 72 -4.60 -10.94 -12.22
N GLY A 73 -5.49 -10.97 -13.20
CA GLY A 73 -5.72 -12.15 -14.01
C GLY A 73 -6.40 -11.87 -15.34
N MET A 74 -6.48 -12.90 -16.17
CA MET A 74 -7.20 -12.86 -17.44
C MET A 74 -8.62 -13.37 -17.24
N VAL A 75 -9.61 -12.66 -17.74
CA VAL A 75 -11.01 -13.09 -17.73
C VAL A 75 -11.16 -14.40 -18.49
N GLU A 76 -11.62 -15.44 -17.80
CA GLU A 76 -11.90 -16.78 -18.38
C GLU A 76 -13.38 -16.95 -18.70
N GLU A 77 -14.27 -16.55 -17.78
CA GLU A 77 -15.70 -16.75 -17.88
C GLU A 77 -16.44 -15.58 -17.23
N ILE A 78 -17.54 -15.18 -17.82
CA ILE A 78 -18.41 -14.10 -17.32
C ILE A 78 -19.81 -14.66 -17.17
N GLY A 79 -20.39 -14.56 -15.99
CA GLY A 79 -21.74 -14.98 -15.69
C GLY A 79 -22.78 -14.16 -16.47
N ALA A 80 -23.92 -14.78 -16.76
CA ALA A 80 -24.95 -14.18 -17.62
C ALA A 80 -25.61 -12.92 -17.04
N GLU A 81 -25.57 -12.75 -15.73
CA GLU A 81 -26.12 -11.61 -14.98
C GLU A 81 -25.02 -10.71 -14.40
N TYR A 82 -23.75 -10.90 -14.78
CA TYR A 82 -22.67 -10.06 -14.33
C TYR A 82 -22.85 -8.62 -14.81
N ASP A 83 -22.80 -7.65 -13.89
CA ASP A 83 -22.88 -6.22 -14.22
C ASP A 83 -21.59 -5.76 -14.90
N ASN A 84 -21.51 -5.95 -16.20
CA ASN A 84 -20.32 -5.72 -17.02
C ASN A 84 -20.18 -4.26 -17.45
N ARG A 85 -20.08 -3.32 -16.50
CA ARG A 85 -19.94 -1.88 -16.77
C ARG A 85 -18.68 -1.57 -17.57
N GLU A 86 -17.59 -2.31 -17.30
CA GLU A 86 -16.31 -2.15 -17.99
C GLU A 86 -16.29 -2.75 -19.41
N GLY A 87 -17.35 -3.38 -19.85
CA GLY A 87 -17.41 -4.04 -21.16
C GLY A 87 -16.33 -5.11 -21.33
N LEU A 88 -16.13 -5.95 -20.28
CA LEU A 88 -15.16 -7.02 -20.27
C LEU A 88 -15.49 -8.11 -21.27
N LYS A 89 -14.42 -8.73 -21.77
CA LYS A 89 -14.47 -9.91 -22.64
C LYS A 89 -13.51 -10.96 -22.12
N THR A 90 -13.78 -12.21 -22.42
CA THR A 90 -12.85 -13.30 -22.23
C THR A 90 -11.51 -12.95 -22.88
N GLY A 91 -10.41 -13.11 -22.14
CA GLY A 91 -9.06 -12.73 -22.54
C GLY A 91 -8.63 -11.31 -22.13
N ASP A 92 -9.52 -10.48 -21.60
CA ASP A 92 -9.11 -9.18 -21.04
C ASP A 92 -8.27 -9.40 -19.78
N LEU A 93 -7.19 -8.63 -19.65
CA LEU A 93 -6.38 -8.59 -18.45
C LEU A 93 -6.95 -7.55 -17.51
N ILE A 94 -7.27 -7.97 -16.27
CA ILE A 94 -7.86 -7.08 -15.26
C ILE A 94 -7.08 -7.13 -13.95
N ILE A 95 -7.17 -6.04 -13.19
CA ILE A 95 -6.77 -5.96 -11.80
C ILE A 95 -8.05 -5.83 -10.98
N CYS A 96 -8.18 -6.71 -9.99
CA CYS A 96 -9.24 -6.63 -9.01
C CYS A 96 -8.79 -5.65 -7.91
N ASN A 97 -9.42 -4.48 -7.86
CA ASN A 97 -9.04 -3.42 -6.95
C ASN A 97 -9.83 -3.49 -5.63
N ALA A 98 -9.90 -4.69 -5.10
CA ALA A 98 -10.43 -4.98 -3.77
C ALA A 98 -9.53 -6.00 -3.09
N SER A 99 -9.58 -6.01 -1.75
CA SER A 99 -8.74 -6.91 -0.98
C SER A 99 -8.99 -8.38 -1.34
N ALA A 100 -7.94 -9.10 -1.67
CA ALA A 100 -7.95 -10.54 -1.90
C ALA A 100 -8.46 -11.34 -0.67
N ALA A 101 -8.61 -10.68 0.48
CA ALA A 101 -9.27 -11.22 1.67
C ALA A 101 -10.80 -11.32 1.52
N SER A 102 -11.39 -10.70 0.51
CA SER A 102 -12.83 -10.76 0.21
C SER A 102 -13.17 -11.52 -1.07
N ILE A 103 -12.16 -12.10 -1.73
CA ILE A 103 -12.30 -12.76 -3.03
C ILE A 103 -12.05 -14.26 -2.88
N PRO A 104 -12.97 -15.14 -3.33
CA PRO A 104 -12.68 -16.56 -3.46
C PRO A 104 -11.47 -16.80 -4.36
N LEU A 105 -10.47 -17.50 -3.84
CA LEU A 105 -9.17 -17.66 -4.48
C LEU A 105 -8.68 -19.09 -4.38
N TYR A 106 -8.14 -19.62 -5.48
CA TYR A 106 -7.42 -20.89 -5.54
C TYR A 106 -6.07 -20.66 -6.20
N ILE A 107 -5.00 -21.09 -5.54
CA ILE A 107 -3.64 -21.07 -6.08
C ILE A 107 -3.21 -22.52 -6.33
N GLU A 108 -2.92 -22.82 -7.58
CA GLU A 108 -2.37 -24.10 -8.00
C GLU A 108 -0.85 -24.11 -7.80
N GLU A 109 -0.17 -23.05 -8.20
CA GLU A 109 1.28 -22.91 -8.16
C GLU A 109 1.70 -21.44 -8.02
N ILE A 110 2.75 -21.17 -7.24
CA ILE A 110 3.46 -19.90 -7.23
C ILE A 110 4.79 -20.10 -7.96
N THR A 111 4.92 -19.53 -9.15
CA THR A 111 6.08 -19.69 -10.02
C THR A 111 7.22 -18.73 -9.70
N GLY A 112 6.91 -17.53 -9.21
CA GLY A 112 7.90 -16.51 -8.87
C GLY A 112 7.52 -15.64 -7.69
N VAL A 113 8.52 -15.07 -6.99
CA VAL A 113 8.37 -14.11 -5.90
C VAL A 113 9.18 -12.86 -6.22
N ASN A 114 8.51 -11.73 -6.40
CA ASN A 114 9.14 -10.42 -6.54
C ASN A 114 9.08 -9.66 -5.21
N LYS A 115 10.13 -9.82 -4.41
CA LYS A 115 10.21 -9.20 -3.08
C LYS A 115 10.27 -7.66 -3.12
N ALA A 116 10.74 -7.07 -4.23
CA ALA A 116 10.84 -5.62 -4.36
C ALA A 116 9.47 -4.94 -4.42
N PHE A 117 8.48 -5.63 -4.98
CA PHE A 117 7.12 -5.14 -5.14
C PHE A 117 6.07 -5.92 -4.33
N ASN A 118 6.49 -6.82 -3.43
CA ASN A 118 5.60 -7.70 -2.66
C ASN A 118 4.65 -8.51 -3.56
N GLN A 119 5.15 -9.05 -4.67
CA GLN A 119 4.32 -9.69 -5.69
C GLN A 119 4.72 -11.13 -5.96
N LEU A 120 3.73 -11.91 -6.37
CA LEU A 120 3.87 -13.30 -6.75
C LEU A 120 3.40 -13.49 -8.19
N GLU A 121 4.14 -14.26 -8.97
CA GLU A 121 3.62 -14.88 -10.18
C GLU A 121 2.94 -16.19 -9.78
N ALA A 122 1.68 -16.35 -10.15
CA ALA A 122 0.90 -17.50 -9.71
C ALA A 122 -0.02 -18.04 -10.81
N LYS A 123 -0.30 -19.34 -10.72
CA LYS A 123 -1.35 -20.03 -11.49
C LYS A 123 -2.49 -20.39 -10.54
N GLY A 124 -3.70 -20.32 -11.05
CA GLY A 124 -4.92 -20.58 -10.31
C GLY A 124 -6.06 -19.74 -10.84
N TYR A 125 -7.08 -19.57 -10.03
CA TYR A 125 -8.22 -18.72 -10.41
C TYR A 125 -8.74 -17.92 -9.21
N ALA A 126 -9.44 -16.83 -9.54
CA ALA A 126 -10.23 -16.06 -8.58
C ALA A 126 -11.64 -15.88 -9.12
N ILE A 127 -12.61 -15.81 -8.20
CA ILE A 127 -14.02 -15.55 -8.53
C ILE A 127 -14.36 -14.15 -8.04
N ILE A 128 -14.84 -13.31 -8.94
CA ILE A 128 -15.08 -11.89 -8.70
C ILE A 128 -16.56 -11.61 -8.89
N HIS A 129 -17.23 -11.19 -7.83
CA HIS A 129 -18.61 -10.76 -7.85
C HIS A 129 -18.74 -9.37 -8.53
N SER A 130 -19.85 -9.10 -9.19
CA SER A 130 -20.10 -7.84 -9.92
C SER A 130 -20.02 -6.55 -9.07
N LEU A 131 -20.10 -6.66 -7.74
CA LEU A 131 -19.92 -5.51 -6.84
C LEU A 131 -18.43 -5.21 -6.52
N ILE A 132 -17.51 -6.05 -6.95
CA ILE A 132 -16.08 -5.85 -6.72
C ILE A 132 -15.54 -4.92 -7.80
N PRO A 133 -14.87 -3.80 -7.43
CA PRO A 133 -14.26 -2.92 -8.41
C PRO A 133 -13.12 -3.61 -9.15
N ILE A 134 -13.10 -3.40 -10.46
CA ILE A 134 -12.09 -3.95 -11.35
C ILE A 134 -11.61 -2.89 -12.33
N VAL A 135 -10.37 -3.00 -12.76
CA VAL A 135 -9.76 -2.13 -13.77
C VAL A 135 -9.18 -2.98 -14.89
N LYS A 136 -9.46 -2.64 -16.15
CA LYS A 136 -8.70 -3.23 -17.25
C LYS A 136 -7.25 -2.77 -17.15
N ALA A 137 -6.33 -3.71 -17.08
CA ALA A 137 -4.91 -3.39 -16.98
C ALA A 137 -4.44 -2.65 -18.24
N PRO A 138 -3.98 -1.39 -18.13
CA PRO A 138 -3.45 -0.66 -19.26
C PRO A 138 -2.16 -1.32 -19.76
N LYS A 139 -1.94 -1.29 -21.09
CA LYS A 139 -0.80 -1.96 -21.73
C LYS A 139 0.47 -1.11 -21.75
N ASP A 140 0.35 0.16 -21.44
CA ASP A 140 1.37 1.20 -21.57
C ASP A 140 2.10 1.50 -20.25
N VAL A 141 1.79 0.77 -19.18
CA VAL A 141 2.44 0.94 -17.86
C VAL A 141 3.00 -0.37 -17.33
N PRO A 142 4.10 -0.31 -16.52
CA PRO A 142 4.63 -1.49 -15.85
C PRO A 142 3.62 -2.03 -14.82
N VAL A 143 3.23 -3.28 -14.99
CA VAL A 143 2.22 -3.93 -14.14
C VAL A 143 2.64 -4.00 -12.68
N ASP A 144 3.92 -4.28 -12.40
CA ASP A 144 4.44 -4.37 -11.03
C ASP A 144 4.23 -3.06 -10.28
N MET A 145 4.54 -1.96 -10.95
CA MET A 145 4.38 -0.63 -10.41
C MET A 145 2.91 -0.26 -10.24
N LEU A 146 2.07 -0.62 -11.23
CA LEU A 146 0.64 -0.35 -11.17
C LEU A 146 -0.03 -1.06 -9.99
N MET A 147 0.22 -2.35 -9.80
CA MET A 147 -0.35 -3.09 -8.67
C MET A 147 0.16 -2.55 -7.32
N PHE A 148 1.43 -2.16 -7.24
CA PHE A 148 1.98 -1.52 -6.05
C PHE A 148 1.30 -0.17 -5.76
N THR A 149 1.06 0.62 -6.80
CA THR A 149 0.39 1.93 -6.69
C THR A 149 -1.07 1.77 -6.25
N PHE A 150 -1.79 0.82 -6.82
CA PHE A 150 -3.17 0.52 -6.44
C PHE A 150 -3.32 0.07 -4.98
N ASP A 151 -2.33 -0.65 -4.44
CA ASP A 151 -2.33 -1.01 -3.01
C ASP A 151 -2.21 0.22 -2.09
N GLN A 152 -1.66 1.32 -2.60
CA GLN A 152 -1.48 2.59 -1.89
C GLN A 152 -2.54 3.64 -2.27
N SER A 153 -3.48 3.33 -3.14
CA SER A 153 -4.39 4.25 -3.85
C SER A 153 -5.03 5.30 -2.96
N GLY A 154 -5.75 4.89 -1.93
CA GLY A 154 -6.43 5.82 -1.02
C GLY A 154 -5.46 6.75 -0.28
N THR A 155 -4.27 6.24 0.10
CA THR A 155 -3.23 7.07 0.72
C THR A 155 -2.66 8.08 -0.27
N LEU A 156 -2.40 7.68 -1.51
CA LEU A 156 -1.85 8.56 -2.55
C LEU A 156 -2.81 9.70 -2.88
N TYR A 157 -4.08 9.37 -3.06
CA TYR A 157 -5.09 10.38 -3.34
C TYR A 157 -5.28 11.34 -2.16
N ARG A 158 -5.31 10.83 -0.93
CA ARG A 158 -5.36 11.66 0.28
C ARG A 158 -4.13 12.57 0.36
N LEU A 159 -2.95 12.04 0.10
CA LEU A 159 -1.71 12.79 0.11
C LEU A 159 -1.71 13.89 -0.95
N HIS A 160 -2.19 13.60 -2.17
CA HIS A 160 -2.42 14.59 -3.22
C HIS A 160 -3.30 15.75 -2.70
N LYS A 161 -4.46 15.45 -2.11
CA LYS A 161 -5.35 16.50 -1.58
C LYS A 161 -4.72 17.31 -0.44
N LEU A 162 -3.94 16.67 0.43
CA LEU A 162 -3.33 17.33 1.58
C LEU A 162 -2.07 18.14 1.23
N ALA A 163 -1.39 17.83 0.13
CA ALA A 163 -0.16 18.50 -0.28
C ALA A 163 -0.42 19.87 -0.96
N GLU A 164 -1.64 20.09 -1.44
CA GLU A 164 -1.98 21.34 -2.15
C GLU A 164 -1.72 22.57 -1.30
N GLY A 165 -0.97 23.53 -1.86
CA GLY A 165 -0.64 24.80 -1.21
C GLY A 165 0.38 24.73 -0.08
N LYS A 166 0.90 23.56 0.26
CA LYS A 166 1.94 23.36 1.28
C LYS A 166 3.34 23.38 0.67
N LYS A 167 4.37 23.57 1.51
CA LYS A 167 5.76 23.76 1.07
C LYS A 167 6.76 22.81 1.71
N LYS A 168 6.56 22.45 2.98
CA LYS A 168 7.52 21.62 3.73
C LYS A 168 6.87 20.32 4.17
N PHE A 169 7.49 19.22 3.77
CA PHE A 169 6.96 17.88 3.94
C PHE A 169 7.96 16.96 4.64
N LEU A 170 7.45 16.13 5.54
CA LEU A 170 8.20 15.05 6.17
C LEU A 170 7.56 13.71 5.84
N ILE A 171 8.34 12.77 5.33
CA ILE A 171 7.94 11.36 5.18
C ILE A 171 8.75 10.53 6.17
N VAL A 172 8.07 9.84 7.07
CA VAL A 172 8.68 8.90 8.02
C VAL A 172 8.31 7.49 7.62
N GLY A 173 9.27 6.75 7.06
CA GLY A 173 8.97 5.45 6.47
C GLY A 173 10.13 4.46 6.49
N ASN A 174 9.82 3.18 6.31
CA ASN A 174 10.78 2.08 6.28
C ASN A 174 10.79 1.32 4.93
N SER A 175 10.04 1.78 3.95
CA SER A 175 10.03 1.27 2.58
C SER A 175 10.51 2.33 1.61
N MET A 176 11.61 2.08 0.91
CA MET A 176 12.14 3.01 -0.09
C MET A 176 11.13 3.28 -1.21
N LEU A 177 10.50 2.24 -1.71
CA LEU A 177 9.57 2.36 -2.82
C LEU A 177 8.33 3.19 -2.44
N THR A 178 7.76 2.94 -1.25
CA THR A 178 6.66 3.74 -0.70
C THR A 178 7.06 5.20 -0.52
N ASN A 179 8.24 5.45 0.06
CA ASN A 179 8.72 6.80 0.30
C ASN A 179 8.95 7.58 -1.00
N LEU A 180 9.50 6.92 -2.03
CA LEU A 180 9.67 7.51 -3.37
C LEU A 180 8.32 7.84 -4.02
N LEU A 181 7.36 6.91 -3.95
CA LEU A 181 6.03 7.13 -4.50
C LEU A 181 5.31 8.29 -3.81
N TYR A 182 5.38 8.37 -2.49
CA TYR A 182 4.79 9.49 -1.72
C TYR A 182 5.50 10.80 -2.02
N GLY A 183 6.83 10.80 -2.06
CA GLY A 183 7.62 11.98 -2.43
C GLY A 183 7.28 12.49 -3.83
N TYR A 184 7.08 11.56 -4.76
CA TYR A 184 6.65 11.90 -6.12
C TYR A 184 5.28 12.58 -6.14
N VAL A 185 4.27 11.99 -5.48
CA VAL A 185 2.91 12.57 -5.42
C VAL A 185 2.92 13.94 -4.77
N ILE A 186 3.70 14.13 -3.71
CA ILE A 186 3.89 15.44 -3.08
C ILE A 186 4.47 16.46 -4.08
N ARG A 187 5.54 16.08 -4.80
CA ARG A 187 6.21 16.95 -5.77
C ARG A 187 5.29 17.30 -6.93
N ASP A 188 4.59 16.32 -7.50
CA ASP A 188 3.64 16.51 -8.59
C ASP A 188 2.51 17.47 -8.20
N THR A 189 2.10 17.46 -6.91
CA THR A 189 1.01 18.29 -6.40
C THR A 189 1.46 19.69 -5.94
N ALA A 190 2.49 19.73 -5.09
CA ALA A 190 2.94 20.97 -4.46
C ALA A 190 3.91 21.79 -5.34
N GLY A 191 4.43 21.18 -6.42
CA GLY A 191 5.34 21.81 -7.38
C GLY A 191 6.81 21.74 -6.97
N GLU A 192 7.67 22.13 -7.90
CA GLU A 192 9.13 22.00 -7.79
C GLU A 192 9.76 22.78 -6.60
N ASN A 193 9.10 23.82 -6.12
CA ASN A 193 9.61 24.66 -5.03
C ASN A 193 9.28 24.13 -3.62
N CYS A 194 8.71 22.94 -3.49
CA CYS A 194 8.46 22.31 -2.20
C CYS A 194 9.72 21.59 -1.69
N GLU A 195 9.88 21.54 -0.38
CA GLU A 195 10.95 20.83 0.31
C GLU A 195 10.41 19.52 0.90
N ILE A 196 11.03 18.39 0.54
CA ILE A 196 10.63 17.07 1.02
C ILE A 196 11.79 16.45 1.78
N THR A 197 11.58 16.19 3.06
CA THR A 197 12.52 15.47 3.91
C THR A 197 12.01 14.05 4.13
N CYS A 198 12.86 13.05 3.93
CA CYS A 198 12.53 11.67 4.19
C CYS A 198 13.39 11.09 5.30
N LEU A 199 12.73 10.54 6.29
CA LEU A 199 13.34 9.89 7.42
C LEU A 199 13.22 8.37 7.24
N LEU A 200 14.36 7.67 7.11
CA LEU A 200 14.40 6.25 6.79
C LEU A 200 14.97 5.42 7.93
N ASP A 201 14.54 4.15 8.00
CA ASP A 201 15.20 3.13 8.83
C ASP A 201 16.59 2.77 8.26
N LYS A 202 17.55 2.45 9.15
CA LYS A 202 18.92 2.01 8.83
C LYS A 202 19.02 0.87 7.81
N LYS A 203 17.99 0.05 7.69
CA LYS A 203 17.98 -1.10 6.80
C LYS A 203 17.64 -0.74 5.35
N THR A 204 17.22 0.49 5.10
CA THR A 204 16.79 0.93 3.78
C THR A 204 17.98 1.29 2.90
N ASN A 205 18.01 0.78 1.67
CA ASN A 205 19.12 1.02 0.75
C ASN A 205 19.01 2.40 0.07
N LEU A 206 19.91 3.31 0.43
CA LEU A 206 19.89 4.72 0.02
C LEU A 206 20.23 4.98 -1.46
N ARG A 207 20.75 4.01 -2.20
CA ARG A 207 21.21 4.23 -3.58
C ARG A 207 20.10 4.62 -4.55
N LEU A 208 18.86 4.36 -4.22
CA LEU A 208 17.68 4.65 -5.06
C LEU A 208 16.98 5.97 -4.67
N ALA A 209 17.28 6.53 -3.50
CA ALA A 209 16.55 7.66 -2.93
C ALA A 209 16.89 9.03 -3.53
N GLY A 210 17.92 9.13 -4.34
CA GLY A 210 18.46 10.40 -4.82
C GLY A 210 17.63 11.20 -5.84
N LYS A 211 16.47 10.70 -6.24
CA LYS A 211 15.60 11.39 -7.19
C LYS A 211 14.28 11.77 -6.52
N GLY A 212 14.05 13.06 -6.32
CA GLY A 212 12.77 13.58 -5.88
C GLY A 212 12.64 13.94 -4.39
N MET A 213 13.69 13.76 -3.58
CA MET A 213 13.73 14.19 -2.18
C MET A 213 14.87 15.16 -1.96
N ASP A 214 14.60 16.27 -1.28
CA ASP A 214 15.58 17.35 -1.09
C ASP A 214 16.55 17.04 0.04
N SER A 215 16.10 16.32 1.06
CA SER A 215 16.96 15.80 2.10
C SER A 215 16.57 14.39 2.49
N LEU A 216 17.55 13.53 2.57
CA LEU A 216 17.42 12.17 3.01
C LEU A 216 18.22 11.98 4.28
N MET A 217 17.56 11.66 5.37
CA MET A 217 18.20 11.37 6.64
C MET A 217 18.33 9.86 6.84
N GLU A 218 19.59 9.41 6.90
CA GLU A 218 19.87 8.03 7.25
C GLU A 218 19.70 7.86 8.75
N LYS A 219 18.87 6.99 9.11
CA LYS A 219 18.70 6.58 10.46
C LYS A 219 17.92 7.33 11.40
N VAL A 220 17.02 6.64 11.88
CA VAL A 220 16.55 7.26 12.89
C VAL A 220 15.80 6.64 13.96
N PHE A 221 15.38 5.49 13.76
CA PHE A 221 14.72 4.73 14.77
C PHE A 221 15.76 3.79 15.43
N ASP A 222 16.65 4.35 16.22
CA ASP A 222 17.06 3.66 17.43
C ASP A 222 15.85 3.73 18.35
N GLU A 223 15.37 2.61 18.79
CA GLU A 223 14.15 2.39 19.56
C GLU A 223 14.02 3.28 20.83
N VAL A 224 14.92 4.21 21.07
CA VAL A 224 15.11 4.87 22.34
C VAL A 224 15.06 6.40 22.29
N ASN A 225 15.21 7.07 21.13
CA ASN A 225 15.33 8.54 21.18
C ASN A 225 14.68 9.27 20.00
N PHE A 226 13.36 9.34 19.99
CA PHE A 226 12.60 10.13 18.99
C PHE A 226 12.89 11.63 19.07
N LEU A 227 13.24 12.16 20.25
CA LEU A 227 13.62 13.55 20.41
C LEU A 227 14.91 13.87 19.67
N GLU A 228 15.90 12.99 19.72
CA GLU A 228 17.12 13.14 18.91
C GLU A 228 16.83 13.14 17.42
N CYS A 229 15.82 12.39 16.98
CA CYS A 229 15.38 12.45 15.58
C CYS A 229 14.84 13.83 15.23
N VAL A 230 14.02 14.42 16.08
CA VAL A 230 13.47 15.77 15.88
C VAL A 230 14.58 16.82 15.89
N GLU A 231 15.55 16.73 16.79
CA GLU A 231 16.72 17.60 16.83
C GLU A 231 17.53 17.53 15.53
N ARG A 232 17.75 16.32 15.02
CA ARG A 232 18.46 16.10 13.73
C ARG A 232 17.69 16.63 12.52
N LEU A 233 16.37 16.72 12.60
CA LEU A 233 15.55 17.38 11.58
C LEU A 233 15.68 18.91 11.62
N GLY A 234 16.34 19.47 12.63
CA GLY A 234 16.48 20.90 12.84
C GLY A 234 15.57 21.48 13.93
N GLY A 235 14.86 20.61 14.65
CA GLY A 235 13.99 20.95 15.77
C GLY A 235 12.51 20.67 15.53
N GLU A 236 11.69 21.21 16.41
CA GLU A 236 10.23 21.04 16.38
C GLU A 236 9.55 22.02 15.39
N SER A 237 8.33 21.65 14.97
CA SER A 237 7.42 22.57 14.27
C SER A 237 7.90 23.09 12.91
N LEU A 238 8.51 22.22 12.11
CA LEU A 238 9.12 22.58 10.83
C LEU A 238 8.20 22.33 9.62
N PHE A 239 7.38 21.28 9.65
CA PHE A 239 6.71 20.74 8.47
C PHE A 239 5.23 21.12 8.42
N ASP A 240 4.73 21.42 7.20
CA ASP A 240 3.32 21.70 6.93
C ASP A 240 2.46 20.43 6.97
N LEU A 241 3.03 19.36 6.43
CA LEU A 241 2.45 18.02 6.37
C LEU A 241 3.53 17.00 6.67
N SER A 242 3.25 16.11 7.61
CA SER A 242 4.07 14.92 7.84
C SER A 242 3.27 13.64 7.62
N VAL A 243 3.92 12.66 7.00
CA VAL A 243 3.33 11.35 6.69
C VAL A 243 4.07 10.28 7.47
N ASN A 244 3.34 9.49 8.24
CA ASN A 244 3.88 8.31 8.89
C ASN A 244 3.46 7.06 8.09
N CYS A 245 4.42 6.44 7.42
CA CYS A 245 4.30 5.14 6.78
C CYS A 245 5.30 4.11 7.36
N ALA A 246 5.90 4.43 8.51
CA ALA A 246 6.77 3.51 9.22
C ALA A 246 5.97 2.55 10.09
N GLU A 247 6.31 1.27 10.03
CA GLU A 247 5.77 0.24 10.92
C GLU A 247 6.63 0.11 12.19
N ILE A 248 6.94 1.26 12.82
CA ILE A 248 7.82 1.34 13.99
C ILE A 248 7.06 2.08 15.09
N PRO A 249 6.72 1.42 16.20
CA PRO A 249 6.08 2.07 17.33
C PRO A 249 6.91 3.26 17.84
N GLY A 250 6.25 4.41 18.02
CA GLY A 250 6.89 5.65 18.45
C GLY A 250 7.35 6.57 17.30
N ALA A 251 7.36 6.11 16.04
CA ALA A 251 7.65 6.97 14.90
C ALA A 251 6.63 8.12 14.76
N GLU A 252 5.41 7.91 15.20
CA GLU A 252 4.35 8.92 15.29
C GLU A 252 4.74 10.12 16.14
N THR A 253 5.57 9.93 17.15
CA THR A 253 6.15 11.00 17.98
C THR A 253 6.91 12.02 17.13
N VAL A 254 7.77 11.53 16.25
CA VAL A 254 8.54 12.39 15.35
C VAL A 254 7.62 13.21 14.46
N ASN A 255 6.59 12.58 13.87
CA ASN A 255 5.63 13.28 13.05
C ASN A 255 4.91 14.40 13.82
N ILE A 256 4.43 14.12 15.04
CA ILE A 256 3.70 15.09 15.86
C ILE A 256 4.61 16.27 16.25
N LEU A 257 5.80 15.99 16.76
CA LEU A 257 6.72 17.04 17.21
C LEU A 257 7.27 17.87 16.06
N ALA A 258 7.62 17.27 14.94
CA ALA A 258 8.18 17.96 13.79
C ALA A 258 7.13 18.74 12.97
N THR A 259 5.84 18.44 13.10
CA THR A 259 4.77 19.19 12.42
C THR A 259 4.49 20.51 13.10
N LYS A 260 4.38 21.59 12.34
CA LYS A 260 4.10 22.93 12.84
C LYS A 260 2.68 23.10 13.37
N PRO A 261 2.40 24.09 14.23
CA PRO A 261 1.04 24.44 14.63
C PRO A 261 0.14 24.69 13.41
N GLY A 262 -1.06 24.09 13.41
CA GLY A 262 -2.01 24.12 12.30
C GLY A 262 -1.61 23.21 11.12
N GLY A 263 -0.54 22.44 11.26
CA GLY A 263 -0.10 21.46 10.27
C GLY A 263 -0.91 20.16 10.32
N THR A 264 -0.64 19.26 9.38
CA THR A 264 -1.34 17.99 9.22
C THR A 264 -0.40 16.81 9.44
N VAL A 265 -0.84 15.80 10.16
CA VAL A 265 -0.19 14.49 10.27
C VAL A 265 -1.07 13.44 9.60
N LEU A 266 -0.54 12.75 8.59
CA LEU A 266 -1.19 11.65 7.90
C LEU A 266 -0.60 10.31 8.37
N PHE A 267 -1.42 9.44 8.94
CA PHE A 267 -1.05 8.07 9.27
C PHE A 267 -1.43 7.14 8.13
N ALA A 268 -0.42 6.61 7.46
CA ALA A 268 -0.53 5.73 6.30
C ALA A 268 -0.03 4.30 6.57
N ASN A 269 0.21 3.97 7.82
CA ASN A 269 0.64 2.64 8.26
C ASN A 269 -0.51 1.84 8.88
N LEU A 270 -0.35 0.51 8.90
CA LEU A 270 -1.32 -0.43 9.46
C LEU A 270 -0.95 -0.89 10.89
N ILE A 271 -0.02 -0.23 11.56
CA ILE A 271 0.33 -0.56 12.94
C ILE A 271 -0.84 -0.21 13.87
N ASN A 272 -1.28 -1.20 14.63
CA ASN A 272 -2.40 -1.08 15.57
C ASN A 272 -2.02 -0.49 16.94
N ASN A 273 -0.74 -0.21 17.21
CA ASN A 273 -0.22 0.27 18.49
C ASN A 273 0.42 1.64 18.34
N LEU A 274 -0.36 2.64 17.96
CA LEU A 274 0.10 4.02 17.93
C LEU A 274 0.14 4.59 19.34
N ASN A 275 1.28 5.19 19.71
CA ASN A 275 1.49 5.80 21.02
C ASN A 275 1.17 7.30 21.01
N ILE A 276 0.13 7.70 20.31
CA ILE A 276 -0.28 9.10 20.12
C ILE A 276 -0.69 9.74 21.45
N ALA A 277 -1.25 8.96 22.37
CA ALA A 277 -1.74 9.47 23.65
C ALA A 277 -0.67 10.14 24.51
N LEU A 278 0.59 9.79 24.35
CA LEU A 278 1.71 10.44 25.05
C LEU A 278 1.94 11.89 24.63
N TYR A 279 1.48 12.26 23.46
CA TYR A 279 1.74 13.57 22.83
C TYR A 279 0.47 14.33 22.51
N ILE A 280 -0.65 13.98 23.15
CA ILE A 280 -1.92 14.64 22.91
C ILE A 280 -1.87 16.13 23.31
N THR A 281 -1.03 16.46 24.28
CA THR A 281 -0.82 17.85 24.72
C THR A 281 -0.19 18.67 23.59
N GLU A 282 0.82 18.14 22.93
CA GLU A 282 1.46 18.79 21.79
C GLU A 282 0.48 18.90 20.60
N SER A 283 -0.29 17.87 20.35
CA SER A 283 -1.33 17.90 19.31
C SER A 283 -2.38 18.97 19.60
N ILE A 284 -2.85 19.09 20.83
CA ILE A 284 -3.82 20.11 21.26
C ILE A 284 -3.19 21.51 21.19
N SER A 285 -1.98 21.66 21.71
CA SER A 285 -1.28 22.95 21.73
C SER A 285 -0.92 23.44 20.34
N LYS A 286 -0.63 22.55 19.42
CA LYS A 286 -0.31 22.86 18.03
C LYS A 286 -1.55 22.96 17.13
N ASN A 287 -2.73 22.59 17.61
CA ASN A 287 -3.94 22.52 16.78
C ASN A 287 -3.73 21.67 15.52
N LEU A 288 -3.10 20.49 15.65
CA LEU A 288 -2.79 19.61 14.52
C LEU A 288 -4.07 18.97 13.95
N GLU A 289 -4.09 18.84 12.63
CA GLU A 289 -4.98 17.91 11.95
C GLU A 289 -4.34 16.52 11.91
N VAL A 290 -5.03 15.54 12.49
CA VAL A 290 -4.62 14.13 12.41
C VAL A 290 -5.56 13.40 11.46
N ARG A 291 -5.00 12.78 10.42
CA ARG A 291 -5.74 12.08 9.37
C ARG A 291 -5.27 10.64 9.24
N GLY A 292 -6.19 9.71 9.04
CA GLY A 292 -5.90 8.36 8.57
C GLY A 292 -5.81 8.31 7.05
N ALA A 293 -5.19 7.25 6.53
CA ALA A 293 -5.29 6.90 5.13
C ALA A 293 -6.73 6.57 4.75
N GLU A 294 -7.07 6.81 3.50
CA GLU A 294 -8.35 6.39 2.93
C GLU A 294 -8.25 4.98 2.36
N GLY A 295 -9.37 4.27 2.36
CA GLY A 295 -9.52 3.06 1.57
C GLY A 295 -9.62 3.39 0.08
N TYR A 296 -9.62 2.33 -0.75
CA TYR A 296 -9.79 2.46 -2.18
C TYR A 296 -11.20 2.95 -2.54
N LEU A 297 -11.26 3.85 -3.53
CA LEU A 297 -12.48 4.24 -4.26
C LEU A 297 -12.20 4.14 -5.77
N GLU A 298 -13.19 3.70 -6.53
CA GLU A 298 -13.10 3.50 -7.98
C GLU A 298 -12.66 4.76 -8.75
N GLU A 299 -13.02 5.94 -8.25
CA GLU A 299 -12.61 7.23 -8.83
C GLU A 299 -11.09 7.49 -8.80
N TYR A 300 -10.30 6.70 -8.03
CA TYR A 300 -8.86 6.86 -7.92
C TYR A 300 -8.07 6.14 -9.02
N ASP A 301 -8.70 5.24 -9.77
CA ASP A 301 -8.02 4.43 -10.79
C ASP A 301 -7.27 5.25 -11.83
N ASN A 302 -7.92 6.27 -12.37
CA ASN A 302 -7.30 7.14 -13.37
C ASN A 302 -6.13 7.95 -12.77
N PHE A 303 -6.27 8.41 -11.53
CA PHE A 303 -5.20 9.10 -10.80
C PHE A 303 -3.98 8.18 -10.63
N ASP A 304 -4.18 6.96 -10.17
CA ASP A 304 -3.11 6.00 -9.94
C ASP A 304 -2.40 5.60 -11.25
N ILE A 305 -3.17 5.35 -12.31
CA ILE A 305 -2.63 5.05 -13.64
C ILE A 305 -1.80 6.23 -14.17
N ASP A 306 -2.27 7.46 -14.00
CA ASP A 306 -1.54 8.65 -14.43
C ASP A 306 -0.25 8.88 -13.63
N ILE A 307 -0.26 8.60 -12.32
CA ILE A 307 0.96 8.60 -11.50
C ILE A 307 1.97 7.59 -12.06
N VAL A 308 1.55 6.35 -12.34
CA VAL A 308 2.46 5.33 -12.90
C VAL A 308 3.01 5.75 -14.25
N ARG A 309 2.19 6.32 -15.15
CA ARG A 309 2.64 6.84 -16.46
C ARG A 309 3.71 7.91 -16.35
N LYS A 310 3.64 8.76 -15.34
CA LYS A 310 4.59 9.85 -15.13
C LYS A 310 5.92 9.38 -14.54
N ILE A 311 5.92 8.29 -13.76
CA ILE A 311 7.13 7.80 -13.09
C ILE A 311 7.82 6.63 -13.79
N ALA A 312 7.15 5.96 -14.74
CA ALA A 312 7.69 4.87 -15.56
C ALA A 312 8.52 5.40 -16.73
#